data_8c22c5da9fb35a98d6779a0e783913dd
#
_entry.id   8c22c5da9fb35a98d6779a0e783913dd
#
_cell.length_a   1.000
_cell.length_b   1.000
_cell.length_c   1.000
_cell.angle_alpha   90.00
_cell.angle_beta   90.00
_cell.angle_gamma   90.00
#
_symmetry.space_group_name_H-M   'P 1'
#
loop_
_entity.id
_entity.type
_entity.pdbx_description
1 polymer ?
#
loop_
_entity_poly.entity_id
_entity_poly.type
_entity_poly.pdbx_seq_one_letter_code
_entity_poly.pdbx_strand_id
1 'polypeptide(L)'
;MNDRLLLARTIARVRHEGQRYGEFPYHVHLDDVERLSQPFGLNAMVVAQLHDILEDTTTSVDELILDFGEVIALSVSYLTDPLGVDRATRKKQLYERFKQLDELDDAARLALIVKACDRLANVKASRLFHPEKFVLYQKEHADFRSATYRRGLCEMIWWELDMMIEVGDKLGRA
;
A
#
# COMPACT_ATOMS: atom_id res chain seq x y z
N MET A 1 0.87 -12.74 -20.69
CA MET A 1 1.01 -11.67 -19.66
C MET A 1 -0.04 -10.62 -20.01
N ASN A 2 -0.76 -10.09 -19.03
CA ASN A 2 -1.80 -9.09 -19.36
C ASN A 2 -1.14 -7.75 -19.67
N ASP A 3 -1.46 -7.15 -20.82
CA ASP A 3 -0.82 -5.93 -21.34
C ASP A 3 -0.97 -4.74 -20.38
N ARG A 4 -2.10 -4.66 -19.67
CA ARG A 4 -2.38 -3.60 -18.69
C ARG A 4 -1.45 -3.66 -17.47
N LEU A 5 -1.17 -4.86 -16.95
CA LEU A 5 -0.23 -5.02 -15.84
C LEU A 5 1.21 -4.75 -16.28
N LEU A 6 1.56 -5.18 -17.50
CA LEU A 6 2.87 -4.88 -18.06
C LEU A 6 3.07 -3.37 -18.23
N LEU A 7 2.05 -2.65 -18.69
CA LEU A 7 2.07 -1.19 -18.79
C LEU A 7 2.27 -0.54 -17.41
N ALA A 8 1.53 -0.98 -16.38
CA ALA A 8 1.67 -0.47 -15.02
C ALA A 8 3.09 -0.65 -14.47
N ARG A 9 3.66 -1.85 -14.62
CA ARG A 9 5.05 -2.14 -14.22
C ARG A 9 6.06 -1.27 -14.96
N THR A 10 5.85 -1.06 -16.26
CA THR A 10 6.76 -0.24 -17.08
C THR A 10 6.72 1.21 -16.63
N ILE A 11 5.53 1.80 -16.51
CA ILE A 11 5.35 3.19 -16.05
C ILE A 11 5.92 3.35 -14.64
N ALA A 12 5.58 2.47 -13.70
CA ALA A 12 6.08 2.55 -12.34
C ALA A 12 7.62 2.52 -12.28
N ARG A 13 8.27 1.60 -13.00
CA ARG A 13 9.74 1.52 -13.02
C ARG A 13 10.40 2.77 -13.62
N VAL A 14 9.84 3.31 -14.70
CA VAL A 14 10.35 4.54 -15.32
C VAL A 14 10.16 5.74 -14.39
N ARG A 15 8.98 5.89 -13.77
CA ARG A 15 8.66 7.04 -12.91
C ARG A 15 9.43 7.02 -11.58
N HIS A 16 9.71 5.84 -11.03
CA HIS A 16 10.52 5.66 -9.81
C HIS A 16 12.01 5.40 -10.11
N GLU A 17 12.48 5.69 -11.33
CA GLU A 17 13.89 5.50 -11.67
C GLU A 17 14.80 6.28 -10.71
N GLY A 18 15.85 5.61 -10.20
CA GLY A 18 16.78 6.19 -9.23
C GLY A 18 16.30 6.20 -7.77
N GLN A 19 15.02 5.97 -7.51
CA GLN A 19 14.50 5.86 -6.14
C GLN A 19 14.88 4.50 -5.51
N ARG A 20 14.97 4.47 -4.18
CA ARG A 20 15.40 3.30 -3.43
C ARG A 20 14.44 2.95 -2.29
N TYR A 21 14.33 1.66 -2.05
CA TYR A 21 13.66 1.07 -0.90
C TYR A 21 14.72 0.36 -0.04
N GLY A 22 15.26 1.03 0.95
CA GLY A 22 16.46 0.58 1.66
C GLY A 22 17.65 0.42 0.70
N GLU A 23 18.26 -0.76 0.66
CA GLU A 23 19.39 -1.08 -0.23
C GLU A 23 18.95 -1.48 -1.65
N PHE A 24 17.66 -1.67 -1.89
CA PHE A 24 17.11 -2.17 -3.15
C PHE A 24 16.54 -1.03 -4.03
N PRO A 25 16.44 -1.22 -5.36
CA PRO A 25 15.64 -0.34 -6.21
C PRO A 25 14.17 -0.34 -5.76
N TYR A 26 13.49 0.80 -5.92
CA TYR A 26 12.12 0.98 -5.41
C TYR A 26 11.13 -0.04 -5.96
N HIS A 27 11.28 -0.48 -7.21
CA HIS A 27 10.40 -1.47 -7.84
C HIS A 27 10.36 -2.82 -7.09
N VAL A 28 11.35 -3.15 -6.27
CA VAL A 28 11.32 -4.37 -5.44
C VAL A 28 10.15 -4.32 -4.46
N HIS A 29 9.90 -3.16 -3.84
CA HIS A 29 8.74 -2.95 -2.99
C HIS A 29 7.42 -3.06 -3.77
N LEU A 30 7.34 -2.41 -4.94
CA LEU A 30 6.15 -2.47 -5.79
C LEU A 30 5.82 -3.91 -6.23
N ASP A 31 6.84 -4.69 -6.59
CA ASP A 31 6.71 -6.10 -6.96
C ASP A 31 6.27 -6.97 -5.76
N ASP A 32 6.72 -6.65 -4.53
CA ASP A 32 6.28 -7.33 -3.31
C ASP A 32 4.81 -7.05 -3.01
N VAL A 33 4.36 -5.80 -3.12
CA VAL A 33 2.95 -5.43 -2.94
C VAL A 33 2.08 -6.06 -4.01
N GLU A 34 2.53 -6.07 -5.27
CA GLU A 34 1.83 -6.75 -6.37
C GLU A 34 1.65 -8.25 -6.09
N ARG A 35 2.71 -8.95 -5.65
CA ARG A 35 2.65 -10.38 -5.32
C ARG A 35 1.62 -10.66 -4.23
N LEU A 36 1.56 -9.85 -3.18
CA LEU A 36 0.56 -9.94 -2.13
C LEU A 36 -0.85 -9.64 -2.63
N SER A 37 -0.97 -8.80 -3.65
CA SER A 37 -2.26 -8.41 -4.26
C SER A 37 -2.77 -9.41 -5.29
N GLN A 38 -1.97 -10.38 -5.73
CA GLN A 38 -2.32 -11.35 -6.77
C GLN A 38 -3.64 -12.11 -6.53
N PRO A 39 -3.95 -12.58 -5.29
CA PRO A 39 -5.20 -13.30 -5.03
C PRO A 39 -6.47 -12.47 -5.24
N PHE A 40 -6.33 -11.14 -5.30
CA PHE A 40 -7.45 -10.20 -5.41
C PHE A 40 -7.69 -9.72 -6.85
N GLY A 41 -6.97 -10.31 -7.81
CA GLY A 41 -7.19 -10.09 -9.23
C GLY A 41 -6.35 -9.00 -9.86
N LEU A 42 -6.51 -8.87 -11.18
CA LEU A 42 -5.67 -8.03 -12.02
C LEU A 42 -5.67 -6.55 -11.62
N ASN A 43 -6.84 -5.99 -11.31
CA ASN A 43 -6.94 -4.57 -10.93
C ASN A 43 -6.18 -4.28 -9.63
N ALA A 44 -6.22 -5.19 -8.65
CA ALA A 44 -5.44 -5.05 -7.42
C ALA A 44 -3.92 -5.07 -7.70
N MET A 45 -3.46 -5.94 -8.61
CA MET A 45 -2.05 -5.97 -9.04
C MET A 45 -1.63 -4.68 -9.76
N VAL A 46 -2.50 -4.14 -10.62
CA VAL A 46 -2.24 -2.86 -11.31
C VAL A 46 -2.16 -1.71 -10.30
N VAL A 47 -3.12 -1.60 -9.37
CA VAL A 47 -3.09 -0.58 -8.31
C VAL A 47 -1.84 -0.75 -7.43
N ALA A 48 -1.44 -1.99 -7.11
CA ALA A 48 -0.24 -2.27 -6.34
C ALA A 48 1.05 -1.75 -7.00
N GLN A 49 1.18 -1.86 -8.33
CA GLN A 49 2.32 -1.29 -9.06
C GLN A 49 2.32 0.24 -9.08
N LEU A 50 1.14 0.86 -8.97
CA LEU A 50 0.97 2.32 -9.12
C LEU A 50 0.75 3.04 -7.77
N HIS A 51 0.68 2.33 -6.64
CA HIS A 51 0.13 2.88 -5.39
C HIS A 51 0.85 4.12 -4.84
N ASP A 52 2.15 4.25 -5.08
CA ASP A 52 2.98 5.38 -4.63
C ASP A 52 3.27 6.40 -5.75
N ILE A 53 2.79 6.17 -6.98
CA ILE A 53 3.21 6.95 -8.14
C ILE A 53 2.78 8.42 -8.07
N LEU A 54 1.61 8.71 -7.47
CA LEU A 54 1.11 10.08 -7.29
C LEU A 54 1.80 10.80 -6.12
N GLU A 55 2.32 10.05 -5.13
CA GLU A 55 3.01 10.63 -3.97
C GLU A 55 4.48 10.93 -4.29
N ASP A 56 5.16 10.02 -4.96
CA ASP A 56 6.61 10.01 -5.09
C ASP A 56 7.11 10.44 -6.47
N THR A 57 6.21 10.75 -7.41
CA THR A 57 6.59 11.15 -8.78
C THR A 57 5.79 12.36 -9.28
N THR A 58 6.07 12.78 -10.50
CA THR A 58 5.34 13.87 -11.18
C THR A 58 4.11 13.41 -11.95
N THR A 59 3.71 12.14 -11.80
CA THR A 59 2.53 11.59 -12.47
C THR A 59 1.26 12.24 -11.95
N SER A 60 0.34 12.59 -12.85
CA SER A 60 -0.96 13.17 -12.50
C SER A 60 -2.08 12.13 -12.48
N VAL A 61 -3.19 12.46 -11.82
CA VAL A 61 -4.41 11.66 -11.83
C VAL A 61 -4.96 11.51 -13.25
N ASP A 62 -4.88 12.57 -14.06
CA ASP A 62 -5.37 12.58 -15.44
C ASP A 62 -4.59 11.59 -16.34
N GLU A 63 -3.27 11.48 -16.15
CA GLU A 63 -2.47 10.45 -16.82
C GLU A 63 -2.93 9.04 -16.44
N LEU A 64 -3.22 8.80 -15.16
CA LEU A 64 -3.72 7.50 -14.70
C LEU A 64 -5.12 7.20 -15.24
N ILE A 65 -6.01 8.19 -15.36
CA ILE A 65 -7.33 8.03 -15.96
C ILE A 65 -7.18 7.63 -17.42
N LEU A 66 -6.30 8.28 -18.15
CA LEU A 66 -6.08 8.02 -19.58
C LEU A 66 -5.55 6.58 -19.82
N ASP A 67 -4.56 6.15 -19.01
CA ASP A 67 -3.88 4.88 -19.21
C ASP A 67 -4.63 3.68 -18.58
N PHE A 68 -5.32 3.90 -17.45
CA PHE A 68 -5.88 2.83 -16.61
C PHE A 68 -7.37 2.98 -16.29
N GLY A 69 -7.97 4.11 -16.61
CA GLY A 69 -9.38 4.42 -16.32
C GLY A 69 -9.63 4.90 -14.90
N GLU A 70 -10.83 5.46 -14.67
CA GLU A 70 -11.21 6.16 -13.46
C GLU A 70 -11.08 5.32 -12.18
N VAL A 71 -11.51 4.05 -12.21
CA VAL A 71 -11.47 3.16 -11.02
C VAL A 71 -10.05 2.99 -10.50
N ILE A 72 -9.07 2.75 -11.38
CA ILE A 72 -7.66 2.60 -10.99
C ILE A 72 -7.09 3.93 -10.48
N ALA A 73 -7.31 5.02 -11.22
CA ALA A 73 -6.82 6.33 -10.83
C ALA A 73 -7.37 6.79 -9.47
N LEU A 74 -8.66 6.57 -9.22
CA LEU A 74 -9.30 6.88 -7.94
C LEU A 74 -8.76 5.98 -6.81
N SER A 75 -8.55 4.70 -7.07
CA SER A 75 -7.93 3.79 -6.08
C SER A 75 -6.55 4.27 -5.66
N VAL A 76 -5.70 4.67 -6.61
CA VAL A 76 -4.36 5.22 -6.34
C VAL A 76 -4.46 6.55 -5.58
N SER A 77 -5.41 7.42 -5.94
CA SER A 77 -5.66 8.69 -5.23
C SER A 77 -6.04 8.49 -3.77
N TYR A 78 -6.82 7.44 -3.45
CA TYR A 78 -7.15 7.11 -2.06
C TYR A 78 -5.91 6.67 -1.26
N LEU A 79 -4.93 6.05 -1.91
CA LEU A 79 -3.69 5.55 -1.28
C LEU A 79 -2.67 6.67 -1.00
N THR A 80 -2.72 7.75 -1.78
CA THR A 80 -1.75 8.86 -1.74
C THR A 80 -1.87 9.67 -0.45
N ASP A 81 -0.79 9.84 0.28
CA ASP A 81 -0.73 10.67 1.50
C ASP A 81 -0.91 12.17 1.13
N PRO A 82 -1.56 12.97 1.99
CA PRO A 82 -1.61 14.43 1.80
C PRO A 82 -0.22 15.06 1.81
N LEU A 83 0.01 16.03 0.92
CA LEU A 83 1.29 16.75 0.83
C LEU A 83 1.42 17.85 1.90
N GLY A 84 2.66 18.22 2.23
CA GLY A 84 2.99 19.46 2.95
C GLY A 84 2.76 19.48 4.44
N VAL A 85 2.50 18.32 5.09
CA VAL A 85 2.30 18.21 6.54
C VAL A 85 3.25 17.18 7.16
N ASP A 86 3.42 17.21 8.49
CA ASP A 86 4.22 16.21 9.20
C ASP A 86 3.60 14.80 9.15
N ARG A 87 4.43 13.77 9.45
CA ARG A 87 4.00 12.37 9.35
C ARG A 87 2.75 12.05 10.19
N ALA A 88 2.65 12.57 11.41
CA ALA A 88 1.53 12.26 12.29
C ALA A 88 0.22 12.82 11.74
N THR A 89 0.25 14.05 11.26
CA THR A 89 -0.88 14.70 10.60
C THR A 89 -1.29 13.97 9.31
N ARG A 90 -0.31 13.58 8.47
CA ARG A 90 -0.59 12.79 7.25
C ARG A 90 -1.30 11.48 7.59
N LYS A 91 -0.78 10.71 8.54
CA LYS A 91 -1.39 9.43 8.94
C LYS A 91 -2.78 9.61 9.52
N LYS A 92 -3.02 10.65 10.33
CA LYS A 92 -4.35 10.96 10.85
C LYS A 92 -5.34 11.24 9.71
N GLN A 93 -4.97 12.11 8.75
CA GLN A 93 -5.82 12.45 7.62
C GLN A 93 -6.08 11.24 6.71
N LEU A 94 -5.06 10.42 6.46
CA LEU A 94 -5.18 9.19 5.70
C LEU A 94 -6.15 8.22 6.38
N TYR A 95 -6.00 7.99 7.69
CA TYR A 95 -6.87 7.08 8.44
C TYR A 95 -8.33 7.56 8.47
N GLU A 96 -8.57 8.87 8.65
CA GLU A 96 -9.93 9.41 8.56
C GLU A 96 -10.54 9.22 7.16
N ARG A 97 -9.75 9.38 6.09
CA ARG A 97 -10.19 9.06 4.72
C ARG A 97 -10.56 7.57 4.61
N PHE A 98 -9.69 6.67 5.06
CA PHE A 98 -9.93 5.23 4.96
C PHE A 98 -11.16 4.76 5.75
N LYS A 99 -11.45 5.35 6.91
CA LYS A 99 -12.67 5.05 7.68
C LYS A 99 -13.96 5.33 6.91
N GLN A 100 -13.93 6.28 5.98
CA GLN A 100 -15.09 6.69 5.19
C GLN A 100 -15.24 5.92 3.87
N LEU A 101 -14.26 5.09 3.50
CA LEU A 101 -14.33 4.29 2.29
C LEU A 101 -15.37 3.17 2.45
N ASP A 102 -16.26 3.08 1.46
CA ASP A 102 -17.23 1.99 1.32
C ASP A 102 -16.58 0.86 0.52
N GLU A 103 -16.44 -0.32 1.13
CA GLU A 103 -15.88 -1.50 0.48
C GLU A 103 -16.75 -2.07 -0.66
N LEU A 104 -17.96 -1.58 -0.83
CA LEU A 104 -18.82 -1.92 -1.97
C LEU A 104 -18.50 -1.09 -3.22
N ASP A 105 -17.81 0.05 -3.05
CA ASP A 105 -17.25 0.81 -4.18
C ASP A 105 -15.98 0.15 -4.69
N ASP A 106 -15.85 -0.06 -6.00
CA ASP A 106 -14.74 -0.78 -6.60
C ASP A 106 -13.38 -0.10 -6.36
N ALA A 107 -13.32 1.23 -6.43
CA ALA A 107 -12.07 1.96 -6.22
C ALA A 107 -11.64 1.94 -4.75
N ALA A 108 -12.59 2.15 -3.85
CA ALA A 108 -12.36 2.08 -2.41
C ALA A 108 -11.94 0.67 -1.97
N ARG A 109 -12.60 -0.36 -2.51
CA ARG A 109 -12.28 -1.76 -2.26
C ARG A 109 -10.84 -2.10 -2.67
N LEU A 110 -10.42 -1.69 -3.86
CA LEU A 110 -9.05 -1.88 -4.33
C LEU A 110 -8.03 -1.13 -3.45
N ALA A 111 -8.32 0.10 -3.07
CA ALA A 111 -7.46 0.88 -2.18
C ALA A 111 -7.30 0.21 -0.80
N LEU A 112 -8.39 -0.30 -0.20
CA LEU A 112 -8.36 -1.01 1.08
C LEU A 112 -7.51 -2.29 1.00
N ILE A 113 -7.65 -3.09 -0.07
CA ILE A 113 -6.86 -4.30 -0.31
C ILE A 113 -5.38 -3.95 -0.45
N VAL A 114 -5.06 -3.03 -1.36
CA VAL A 114 -3.66 -2.69 -1.65
C VAL A 114 -3.00 -2.03 -0.45
N LYS A 115 -3.72 -1.21 0.34
CA LYS A 115 -3.16 -0.62 1.57
C LYS A 115 -2.81 -1.67 2.62
N ALA A 116 -3.60 -2.73 2.75
CA ALA A 116 -3.27 -3.85 3.63
C ALA A 116 -2.04 -4.63 3.12
N CYS A 117 -1.95 -4.88 1.80
CA CYS A 117 -0.80 -5.53 1.16
C CYS A 117 0.49 -4.70 1.29
N ASP A 118 0.43 -3.39 1.05
CA ASP A 118 1.53 -2.44 1.25
C ASP A 118 2.02 -2.48 2.71
N ARG A 119 1.11 -2.39 3.69
CA ARG A 119 1.47 -2.48 5.11
C ARG A 119 2.15 -3.81 5.43
N LEU A 120 1.66 -4.93 4.91
CA LEU A 120 2.28 -6.23 5.13
C LEU A 120 3.68 -6.33 4.49
N ALA A 121 3.86 -5.84 3.27
CA ALA A 121 5.17 -5.78 2.62
C ALA A 121 6.16 -4.95 3.44
N ASN A 122 5.74 -3.76 3.89
CA ASN A 122 6.54 -2.87 4.73
C ASN A 122 6.90 -3.50 6.09
N VAL A 123 5.97 -4.19 6.75
CA VAL A 123 6.21 -4.89 8.02
C VAL A 123 7.22 -6.02 7.82
N LYS A 124 7.09 -6.83 6.76
CA LYS A 124 8.04 -7.90 6.42
C LYS A 124 9.45 -7.35 6.21
N ALA A 125 9.59 -6.33 5.39
CA ALA A 125 10.87 -5.71 5.10
C ALA A 125 11.50 -5.04 6.33
N SER A 126 10.70 -4.30 7.12
CA SER A 126 11.20 -3.63 8.31
C SER A 126 11.67 -4.60 9.39
N ARG A 127 10.99 -5.72 9.57
CA ARG A 127 11.42 -6.76 10.52
C ARG A 127 12.79 -7.33 10.19
N LEU A 128 13.13 -7.41 8.90
CA LEU A 128 14.41 -7.97 8.44
C LEU A 128 15.54 -6.93 8.41
N PHE A 129 15.23 -5.70 7.97
CA PHE A 129 16.25 -4.72 7.61
C PHE A 129 16.21 -3.43 8.42
N HIS A 130 15.07 -3.10 9.09
CA HIS A 130 14.84 -1.83 9.76
C HIS A 130 14.04 -1.98 11.05
N PRO A 131 14.63 -2.56 12.14
CA PRO A 131 13.93 -2.85 13.38
C PRO A 131 13.22 -1.63 13.99
N GLU A 132 13.80 -0.44 13.83
CA GLU A 132 13.22 0.83 14.30
C GLU A 132 11.89 1.17 13.59
N LYS A 133 11.78 0.88 12.29
CA LYS A 133 10.53 1.02 11.52
C LYS A 133 9.51 -0.05 11.92
N PHE A 134 9.98 -1.24 12.22
CA PHE A 134 9.10 -2.31 12.70
C PHE A 134 8.41 -1.90 14.02
N VAL A 135 9.15 -1.37 14.99
CA VAL A 135 8.59 -0.85 16.25
C VAL A 135 7.56 0.27 16.00
N LEU A 136 7.81 1.12 15.01
CA LEU A 136 6.85 2.16 14.63
C LEU A 136 5.55 1.53 14.09
N TYR A 137 5.65 0.54 13.21
CA TYR A 137 4.47 -0.17 12.68
C TYR A 137 3.69 -0.91 13.75
N GLN A 138 4.36 -1.47 14.77
CA GLN A 138 3.69 -2.06 15.94
C GLN A 138 2.85 -1.02 16.68
N LYS A 139 3.38 0.17 16.94
CA LYS A 139 2.66 1.26 17.63
C LYS A 139 1.48 1.79 16.82
N GLU A 140 1.62 1.86 15.50
CA GLU A 140 0.57 2.36 14.59
C GLU A 140 -0.51 1.31 14.28
N HIS A 141 -0.28 0.03 14.57
CA HIS A 141 -1.10 -1.06 14.03
C HIS A 141 -2.57 -1.00 14.44
N ALA A 142 -2.87 -0.70 15.70
CA ALA A 142 -4.25 -0.63 16.18
C ALA A 142 -5.06 0.44 15.44
N ASP A 143 -4.49 1.63 15.26
CA ASP A 143 -5.14 2.74 14.55
C ASP A 143 -5.26 2.43 13.05
N PHE A 144 -4.20 1.89 12.44
CA PHE A 144 -4.20 1.45 11.06
C PHE A 144 -5.30 0.41 10.81
N ARG A 145 -5.37 -0.63 11.66
CA ARG A 145 -6.37 -1.69 11.56
C ARG A 145 -7.80 -1.14 11.71
N SER A 146 -8.02 -0.29 12.70
CA SER A 146 -9.32 0.36 12.92
C SER A 146 -9.79 1.19 11.73
N ALA A 147 -8.86 1.79 10.97
CA ALA A 147 -9.18 2.62 9.82
C ALA A 147 -9.43 1.80 8.54
N THR A 148 -8.68 0.71 8.33
CA THR A 148 -8.58 0.06 7.02
C THR A 148 -9.17 -1.35 6.95
N TYR A 149 -9.30 -2.05 8.09
CA TYR A 149 -9.89 -3.39 8.09
C TYR A 149 -11.38 -3.36 7.76
N ARG A 150 -11.78 -4.27 6.88
CA ARG A 150 -13.18 -4.60 6.60
C ARG A 150 -13.36 -6.11 6.67
N ARG A 151 -14.39 -6.56 7.39
CA ARG A 151 -14.67 -7.99 7.56
C ARG A 151 -14.96 -8.65 6.21
N GLY A 152 -14.28 -9.75 5.94
CA GLY A 152 -14.43 -10.49 4.68
C GLY A 152 -13.56 -9.95 3.54
N LEU A 153 -12.82 -8.84 3.75
CA LEU A 153 -11.93 -8.26 2.76
C LEU A 153 -10.47 -8.57 3.11
N CYS A 154 -9.79 -9.28 2.21
CA CYS A 154 -8.37 -9.68 2.29
C CYS A 154 -7.95 -10.28 3.66
N GLU A 155 -8.77 -11.14 4.25
CA GLU A 155 -8.59 -11.73 5.59
C GLU A 155 -7.23 -12.41 5.77
N MET A 156 -6.70 -13.08 4.75
CA MET A 156 -5.38 -13.74 4.83
C MET A 156 -4.25 -12.74 5.02
N ILE A 157 -4.34 -11.55 4.40
CA ILE A 157 -3.37 -10.46 4.56
C ILE A 157 -3.44 -9.93 5.99
N TRP A 158 -4.64 -9.70 6.52
CA TRP A 158 -4.86 -9.23 7.88
C TRP A 158 -4.39 -10.23 8.92
N TRP A 159 -4.71 -11.51 8.73
CA TRP A 159 -4.25 -12.58 9.63
C TRP A 159 -2.70 -12.61 9.72
N GLU A 160 -2.02 -12.56 8.58
CA GLU A 160 -0.56 -12.57 8.54
C GLU A 160 0.03 -11.30 9.17
N LEU A 161 -0.56 -10.15 8.91
CA LEU A 161 -0.13 -8.86 9.45
C LEU A 161 -0.28 -8.83 10.97
N ASP A 162 -1.45 -9.22 11.50
CA ASP A 162 -1.72 -9.28 12.93
C ASP A 162 -0.74 -10.24 13.63
N MET A 163 -0.53 -11.43 13.08
CA MET A 163 0.44 -12.40 13.62
C MET A 163 1.86 -11.87 13.66
N MET A 164 2.31 -11.18 12.62
CA MET A 164 3.68 -10.62 12.58
C MET A 164 3.88 -9.54 13.63
N ILE A 165 2.88 -8.69 13.84
CA ILE A 165 2.92 -7.61 14.84
C ILE A 165 2.92 -8.17 16.27
N GLU A 166 2.06 -9.15 16.57
CA GLU A 166 1.94 -9.77 17.90
C GLU A 166 3.18 -10.58 18.31
N VAL A 167 3.73 -11.37 17.40
CA VAL A 167 4.96 -12.14 17.67
C VAL A 167 6.14 -11.23 17.96
N GLY A 168 6.22 -10.08 17.29
CA GLY A 168 7.26 -9.09 17.58
C GLY A 168 7.16 -8.48 18.98
N ASP A 169 5.95 -8.26 19.48
CA ASP A 169 5.73 -7.71 20.83
C ASP A 169 6.19 -8.67 21.94
N LYS A 170 6.05 -9.98 21.74
CA LYS A 170 6.50 -11.01 22.70
C LYS A 170 8.02 -11.16 22.73
N LEU A 171 8.72 -10.95 21.63
CA LEU A 171 10.19 -11.05 21.56
C LEU A 171 10.91 -9.78 22.07
N GLY A 172 10.24 -8.63 22.02
CA GLY A 172 10.80 -7.35 22.51
C GLY A 172 10.66 -7.14 24.03
N ARG A 173 9.95 -8.01 24.74
CA ARG A 173 9.76 -7.96 26.21
C ARG A 173 10.57 -8.99 26.98
N ALA A 174 11.40 -9.77 26.30
CA ALA A 174 12.34 -10.72 26.91
C ALA A 174 13.78 -10.17 26.89
#